data_b8541184d113455aea628a9dfc60f280
#
_entry.id   b8541184d113455aea628a9dfc60f280
#
_cell.length_a   1.000
_cell.length_b   1.000
_cell.length_c   1.000
_cell.angle_alpha   90.00
_cell.angle_beta   90.00
_cell.angle_gamma   90.00
#
_symmetry.space_group_name_H-M   'P 1'
#
loop_
_entity.id
_entity.type
_entity.pdbx_description
1 polymer ?
#
loop_
_entity_poly.entity_id
_entity_poly.type
_entity_poly.pdbx_seq_one_letter_code
_entity_poly.pdbx_strand_id
1 'polypeptide(L)'
;KHGFNANCVIFDELHTQVNRDLWDTLLTSTGSRRQPLVIAITTAGFDKQSICYEVYSYAKKVLDGSIKDDSFLPIIYEANDEDDITLEETWKKANPNYGVSLRKEYMQRESKKAIDIPSYMNTFKRLHLNLWTENEIKWMGDKEWMECEGELGDLSNMECWGGLDLATTRDITAFVLIFRVDNIFKIKPYFFVPRDNAKARSDRDGVDYMSWISQGHIIATEGNVTDYSFIRKKINELSKKYRIQSIAYDRWNASQLVIDLIGDGANMSPLGQGFASLSAPTKMMEKLILSKEIQHDGNPVMRWMIGNVQLEIDAADNHKPSKKKSKEKIDGVVACICALAEYMSEEQEGDSVYDNRGLLIL
;
A
#
# COMPACT_ATOMS: atom_id res chain seq x y z
N LYS A 1 -30.63 4.10 -5.03
CA LYS A 1 -31.71 3.50 -5.84
C LYS A 1 -32.81 2.91 -4.95
N HIS A 2 -33.35 3.74 -4.02
CA HIS A 2 -34.49 3.35 -3.19
C HIS A 2 -35.78 3.38 -4.02
N GLY A 3 -36.68 2.43 -3.77
CA GLY A 3 -37.98 2.35 -4.45
C GLY A 3 -38.12 1.22 -5.49
N PHE A 4 -37.14 0.32 -5.60
CA PHE A 4 -37.31 -0.90 -6.38
C PHE A 4 -38.25 -1.87 -5.66
N ASN A 5 -38.98 -2.66 -6.45
CA ASN A 5 -39.81 -3.76 -5.98
C ASN A 5 -39.47 -4.98 -6.83
N ALA A 6 -38.24 -5.50 -6.63
CA ALA A 6 -37.67 -6.55 -7.45
C ALA A 6 -38.31 -7.93 -7.14
N ASN A 7 -38.59 -8.71 -8.17
CA ASN A 7 -38.99 -10.11 -8.05
C ASN A 7 -37.84 -11.08 -8.24
N CYS A 8 -36.85 -10.67 -9.05
CA CYS A 8 -35.61 -11.40 -9.25
C CYS A 8 -34.45 -10.39 -9.30
N VAL A 9 -33.37 -10.69 -8.57
CA VAL A 9 -32.12 -9.93 -8.56
C VAL A 9 -31.00 -10.88 -8.93
N ILE A 10 -30.18 -10.51 -9.91
CA ILE A 10 -28.99 -11.26 -10.30
C ILE A 10 -27.80 -10.32 -10.11
N PHE A 11 -26.91 -10.70 -9.20
CA PHE A 11 -25.59 -10.07 -9.05
C PHE A 11 -24.58 -10.90 -9.84
N ASP A 12 -24.06 -10.32 -10.89
CA ASP A 12 -22.93 -10.88 -11.62
C ASP A 12 -21.65 -10.22 -11.12
N GLU A 13 -20.62 -11.04 -10.88
CA GLU A 13 -19.33 -10.61 -10.35
C GLU A 13 -19.43 -9.82 -9.03
N LEU A 14 -20.11 -10.40 -8.02
CA LEU A 14 -20.34 -9.75 -6.72
C LEU A 14 -19.04 -9.22 -6.08
N HIS A 15 -17.88 -9.87 -6.34
CA HIS A 15 -16.57 -9.44 -5.83
C HIS A 15 -16.14 -8.05 -6.32
N THR A 16 -16.76 -7.51 -7.38
CA THR A 16 -16.45 -6.17 -7.93
C THR A 16 -17.18 -5.04 -7.22
N GLN A 17 -18.13 -5.35 -6.34
CA GLN A 17 -18.89 -4.33 -5.61
C GLN A 17 -18.01 -3.59 -4.62
N VAL A 18 -17.98 -2.26 -4.74
CA VAL A 18 -17.11 -1.37 -3.94
C VAL A 18 -17.57 -1.33 -2.46
N ASN A 19 -18.89 -1.44 -2.24
CA ASN A 19 -19.50 -1.43 -0.90
C ASN A 19 -20.80 -2.25 -0.90
N ARG A 20 -21.43 -2.34 0.27
CA ARG A 20 -22.67 -3.11 0.46
C ARG A 20 -23.96 -2.38 0.06
N ASP A 21 -23.90 -1.09 -0.30
CA ASP A 21 -25.12 -0.27 -0.49
C ASP A 21 -26.05 -0.81 -1.55
N LEU A 22 -25.49 -1.28 -2.71
CA LEU A 22 -26.28 -1.85 -3.78
C LEU A 22 -26.88 -3.20 -3.37
N TRP A 23 -26.10 -4.04 -2.70
CA TRP A 23 -26.52 -5.32 -2.16
C TRP A 23 -27.70 -5.15 -1.21
N ASP A 24 -27.56 -4.35 -0.17
CA ASP A 24 -28.58 -4.12 0.85
C ASP A 24 -29.86 -3.51 0.24
N THR A 25 -29.69 -2.54 -0.69
CA THR A 25 -30.82 -1.89 -1.36
C THR A 25 -31.63 -2.88 -2.20
N LEU A 26 -30.98 -3.76 -2.94
CA LEU A 26 -31.67 -4.72 -3.81
C LEU A 26 -32.27 -5.89 -3.01
N LEU A 27 -31.57 -6.40 -1.98
CA LEU A 27 -32.13 -7.41 -1.08
C LEU A 27 -33.40 -6.91 -0.39
N THR A 28 -33.34 -5.72 0.20
CA THR A 28 -34.52 -5.14 0.89
C THR A 28 -35.66 -4.79 -0.06
N SER A 29 -35.38 -4.56 -1.35
CA SER A 29 -36.41 -4.27 -2.37
C SER A 29 -37.32 -5.46 -2.68
N THR A 30 -36.95 -6.67 -2.28
CA THR A 30 -37.73 -7.90 -2.53
C THR A 30 -38.84 -8.14 -1.50
N GLY A 31 -38.86 -7.41 -0.39
CA GLY A 31 -39.66 -7.71 0.80
C GLY A 31 -41.19 -7.73 0.60
N SER A 32 -41.72 -7.12 -0.45
CA SER A 32 -43.16 -7.17 -0.77
C SER A 32 -43.53 -8.33 -1.71
N ARG A 33 -42.57 -9.11 -2.15
CA ARG A 33 -42.82 -10.23 -3.08
C ARG A 33 -43.04 -11.53 -2.35
N ARG A 34 -43.90 -12.38 -2.89
CA ARG A 34 -44.22 -13.69 -2.28
C ARG A 34 -43.11 -14.73 -2.47
N GLN A 35 -42.44 -14.69 -3.62
CA GLN A 35 -41.37 -15.62 -3.99
C GLN A 35 -40.27 -14.85 -4.71
N PRO A 36 -39.51 -14.03 -3.96
CA PRO A 36 -38.38 -13.33 -4.55
C PRO A 36 -37.23 -14.31 -4.79
N LEU A 37 -36.41 -14.07 -5.80
CA LEU A 37 -35.20 -14.82 -6.07
C LEU A 37 -34.03 -13.86 -6.14
N VAL A 38 -32.97 -14.16 -5.36
CA VAL A 38 -31.70 -13.44 -5.45
C VAL A 38 -30.62 -14.45 -5.80
N ILE A 39 -29.89 -14.20 -6.88
CA ILE A 39 -28.78 -15.02 -7.35
C ILE A 39 -27.53 -14.16 -7.34
N ALA A 40 -26.46 -14.63 -6.67
CA ALA A 40 -25.14 -14.03 -6.75
C ALA A 40 -24.19 -15.01 -7.44
N ILE A 41 -23.56 -14.57 -8.50
CA ILE A 41 -22.55 -15.30 -9.26
C ILE A 41 -21.25 -14.53 -9.19
N THR A 42 -20.17 -15.21 -8.81
CA THR A 42 -18.90 -14.52 -8.63
C THR A 42 -17.72 -15.49 -8.60
N THR A 43 -16.56 -15.02 -8.97
CA THR A 43 -15.29 -15.64 -8.59
C THR A 43 -14.85 -15.14 -7.21
N ALA A 44 -13.79 -15.73 -6.65
CA ALA A 44 -13.13 -15.21 -5.47
C ALA A 44 -12.61 -13.79 -5.73
N GLY A 45 -12.70 -12.96 -4.72
CA GLY A 45 -12.12 -11.62 -4.71
C GLY A 45 -10.76 -11.57 -4.01
N PHE A 46 -10.35 -10.38 -3.68
CA PHE A 46 -9.13 -10.09 -2.95
C PHE A 46 -9.39 -9.33 -1.65
N ASP A 47 -10.57 -8.77 -1.48
CA ASP A 47 -10.95 -8.00 -0.30
C ASP A 47 -11.79 -8.86 0.65
N LYS A 48 -11.17 -9.32 1.73
CA LYS A 48 -11.82 -10.10 2.79
C LYS A 48 -12.75 -9.25 3.68
N GLN A 49 -12.82 -7.94 3.47
CA GLN A 49 -13.78 -7.04 4.14
C GLN A 49 -14.97 -6.69 3.22
N SER A 50 -14.96 -7.18 1.97
CA SER A 50 -16.03 -6.91 1.01
C SER A 50 -17.33 -7.65 1.37
N ILE A 51 -18.45 -7.11 0.85
CA ILE A 51 -19.75 -7.79 0.94
C ILE A 51 -19.72 -9.20 0.31
N CYS A 52 -18.93 -9.38 -0.76
CA CYS A 52 -18.77 -10.69 -1.38
C CYS A 52 -18.12 -11.71 -0.43
N TYR A 53 -17.08 -11.30 0.31
CA TYR A 53 -16.45 -12.19 1.29
C TYR A 53 -17.36 -12.48 2.49
N GLU A 54 -18.16 -11.51 2.93
CA GLU A 54 -19.17 -11.72 3.98
C GLU A 54 -20.18 -12.81 3.55
N VAL A 55 -20.73 -12.69 2.32
CA VAL A 55 -21.66 -13.68 1.74
C VAL A 55 -20.97 -15.05 1.55
N TYR A 56 -19.73 -15.07 1.07
CA TYR A 56 -18.94 -16.29 0.95
C TYR A 56 -18.73 -16.98 2.31
N SER A 57 -18.36 -16.20 3.34
CA SER A 57 -18.16 -16.73 4.69
C SER A 57 -19.45 -17.27 5.29
N TYR A 58 -20.58 -16.62 5.00
CA TYR A 58 -21.91 -17.15 5.36
C TYR A 58 -22.21 -18.45 4.63
N ALA A 59 -21.95 -18.50 3.31
CA ALA A 59 -22.12 -19.70 2.48
C ALA A 59 -21.31 -20.89 3.03
N LYS A 60 -20.05 -20.68 3.46
CA LYS A 60 -19.21 -21.72 4.07
C LYS A 60 -19.84 -22.25 5.36
N LYS A 61 -20.37 -21.38 6.23
CA LYS A 61 -21.04 -21.77 7.49
C LYS A 61 -22.34 -22.53 7.26
N VAL A 62 -23.05 -22.27 6.18
CA VAL A 62 -24.23 -23.07 5.81
C VAL A 62 -23.81 -24.42 5.26
N LEU A 63 -22.77 -24.50 4.44
CA LEU A 63 -22.24 -25.76 3.89
C LEU A 63 -21.66 -26.68 4.96
N ASP A 64 -20.96 -26.16 5.96
CA ASP A 64 -20.39 -26.96 7.05
C ASP A 64 -21.39 -27.28 8.17
N GLY A 65 -22.63 -26.77 8.09
CA GLY A 65 -23.70 -27.00 9.04
C GLY A 65 -23.63 -26.16 10.31
N SER A 66 -22.71 -25.21 10.42
CA SER A 66 -22.63 -24.26 11.55
C SER A 66 -23.84 -23.33 11.60
N ILE A 67 -24.45 -23.05 10.46
CA ILE A 67 -25.68 -22.28 10.33
C ILE A 67 -26.68 -23.12 9.52
N LYS A 68 -27.91 -23.25 10.02
CA LYS A 68 -29.00 -23.86 9.27
C LYS A 68 -29.85 -22.76 8.64
N ASP A 69 -29.85 -22.67 7.31
CA ASP A 69 -30.67 -21.74 6.53
C ASP A 69 -31.21 -22.45 5.28
N ASP A 70 -32.46 -22.88 5.35
CA ASP A 70 -33.15 -23.60 4.26
C ASP A 70 -33.54 -22.64 3.10
N SER A 71 -33.39 -21.32 3.26
CA SER A 71 -33.69 -20.31 2.25
C SER A 71 -32.46 -19.89 1.43
N PHE A 72 -31.27 -20.32 1.82
CA PHE A 72 -30.00 -19.99 1.17
C PHE A 72 -29.35 -21.25 0.59
N LEU A 73 -29.10 -21.25 -0.73
CA LEU A 73 -28.45 -22.35 -1.44
C LEU A 73 -27.01 -21.97 -1.81
N PRO A 74 -25.99 -22.35 -1.01
CA PRO A 74 -24.61 -22.14 -1.35
C PRO A 74 -24.10 -23.23 -2.31
N ILE A 75 -23.41 -22.79 -3.38
CA ILE A 75 -22.67 -23.66 -4.29
C ILE A 75 -21.29 -23.06 -4.47
N ILE A 76 -20.24 -23.75 -4.03
CA ILE A 76 -18.86 -23.26 -4.07
C ILE A 76 -18.00 -24.31 -4.78
N TYR A 77 -17.29 -23.87 -5.81
CA TYR A 77 -16.27 -24.63 -6.51
C TYR A 77 -14.93 -23.92 -6.32
N GLU A 78 -14.07 -24.46 -5.49
CA GLU A 78 -12.76 -23.86 -5.16
C GLU A 78 -11.72 -24.95 -4.90
N ALA A 79 -10.45 -24.64 -5.15
CA ALA A 79 -9.32 -25.43 -4.70
C ALA A 79 -9.07 -25.18 -3.19
N ASN A 80 -8.15 -25.92 -2.57
CA ASN A 80 -7.66 -25.58 -1.24
C ASN A 80 -6.37 -24.76 -1.33
N ASP A 81 -6.08 -23.95 -0.32
CA ASP A 81 -4.88 -23.12 -0.28
C ASP A 81 -3.57 -23.93 -0.37
N GLU A 82 -3.59 -25.17 0.13
CA GLU A 82 -2.46 -26.10 0.18
C GLU A 82 -2.32 -26.97 -1.08
N ASP A 83 -3.30 -26.89 -2.00
CA ASP A 83 -3.26 -27.69 -3.23
C ASP A 83 -2.13 -27.23 -4.16
N ASP A 84 -1.47 -28.21 -4.79
CA ASP A 84 -0.48 -27.92 -5.84
C ASP A 84 -1.20 -27.38 -7.09
N ILE A 85 -0.89 -26.13 -7.42
CA ILE A 85 -1.49 -25.40 -8.55
C ILE A 85 -1.16 -25.99 -9.94
N THR A 86 -0.21 -26.92 -10.02
CA THR A 86 0.19 -27.58 -11.28
C THR A 86 -0.62 -28.82 -11.58
N LEU A 87 -1.36 -29.32 -10.60
CA LEU A 87 -2.06 -30.58 -10.72
C LEU A 87 -3.47 -30.40 -11.32
N GLU A 88 -3.81 -31.31 -12.22
CA GLU A 88 -5.11 -31.36 -12.89
C GLU A 88 -6.28 -31.54 -11.90
N GLU A 89 -6.04 -32.27 -10.80
CA GLU A 89 -7.02 -32.50 -9.75
C GLU A 89 -7.37 -31.21 -9.02
N THR A 90 -6.40 -30.33 -8.81
CA THR A 90 -6.59 -28.98 -8.23
C THR A 90 -7.51 -28.15 -9.14
N TRP A 91 -7.23 -28.17 -10.45
CA TRP A 91 -8.04 -27.41 -11.41
C TRP A 91 -9.49 -27.88 -11.49
N LYS A 92 -9.73 -29.21 -11.37
CA LYS A 92 -11.08 -29.80 -11.39
C LYS A 92 -11.93 -29.39 -10.20
N LYS A 93 -11.32 -29.18 -9.02
CA LYS A 93 -12.05 -28.71 -7.82
C LYS A 93 -12.74 -27.36 -8.05
N ALA A 94 -12.03 -26.44 -8.69
CA ALA A 94 -12.53 -25.08 -8.95
C ALA A 94 -13.33 -24.96 -10.25
N ASN A 95 -13.23 -25.93 -11.16
CA ASN A 95 -13.79 -25.84 -12.51
C ASN A 95 -14.61 -27.09 -12.85
N PRO A 96 -15.91 -27.12 -12.53
CA PRO A 96 -16.76 -28.29 -12.80
C PRO A 96 -16.88 -28.61 -14.29
N ASN A 97 -16.60 -27.65 -15.17
CA ASN A 97 -16.63 -27.80 -16.64
C ASN A 97 -15.24 -28.10 -17.24
N TYR A 98 -14.27 -28.48 -16.40
CA TYR A 98 -12.94 -28.85 -16.85
C TYR A 98 -12.97 -30.03 -17.85
N GLY A 99 -12.29 -29.86 -18.97
CA GLY A 99 -12.27 -30.83 -20.07
C GLY A 99 -13.46 -30.71 -21.05
N VAL A 100 -14.45 -29.85 -20.77
CA VAL A 100 -15.59 -29.58 -21.65
C VAL A 100 -15.44 -28.17 -22.26
N SER A 101 -15.70 -27.10 -21.48
CA SER A 101 -15.53 -25.73 -21.94
C SER A 101 -14.15 -25.18 -21.60
N LEU A 102 -13.56 -25.61 -20.49
CA LEU A 102 -12.21 -25.24 -20.06
C LEU A 102 -11.21 -26.32 -20.49
N ARG A 103 -10.32 -25.98 -21.44
CA ARG A 103 -9.38 -26.93 -22.02
C ARG A 103 -8.16 -27.16 -21.13
N LYS A 104 -7.65 -28.38 -21.13
CA LYS A 104 -6.46 -28.78 -20.38
C LYS A 104 -5.22 -27.94 -20.74
N GLU A 105 -4.97 -27.75 -22.02
CA GLU A 105 -3.80 -27.03 -22.54
C GLU A 105 -3.82 -25.56 -22.10
N TYR A 106 -5.01 -24.97 -21.98
CA TYR A 106 -5.18 -23.62 -21.44
C TYR A 106 -4.72 -23.57 -19.98
N MET A 107 -5.22 -24.46 -19.12
CA MET A 107 -4.88 -24.49 -17.70
C MET A 107 -3.39 -24.79 -17.46
N GLN A 108 -2.79 -25.68 -18.23
CA GLN A 108 -1.35 -25.95 -18.18
C GLN A 108 -0.53 -24.70 -18.48
N ARG A 109 -0.90 -23.94 -19.51
CA ARG A 109 -0.23 -22.70 -19.88
C ARG A 109 -0.37 -21.64 -18.79
N GLU A 110 -1.57 -21.42 -18.29
CA GLU A 110 -1.84 -20.39 -17.26
C GLU A 110 -1.19 -20.76 -15.92
N SER A 111 -1.18 -22.04 -15.52
CA SER A 111 -0.48 -22.52 -14.33
C SER A 111 1.04 -22.33 -14.45
N LYS A 112 1.63 -22.70 -15.61
CA LYS A 112 3.06 -22.46 -15.86
C LYS A 112 3.39 -20.97 -15.80
N LYS A 113 2.57 -20.13 -16.46
CA LYS A 113 2.73 -18.67 -16.42
C LYS A 113 2.69 -18.12 -14.99
N ALA A 114 1.83 -18.67 -14.12
CA ALA A 114 1.74 -18.25 -12.72
C ALA A 114 3.01 -18.59 -11.92
N ILE A 115 3.70 -19.67 -12.28
CA ILE A 115 4.99 -20.04 -11.66
C ILE A 115 6.11 -19.14 -12.19
N ASP A 116 6.15 -18.91 -13.49
CA ASP A 116 7.21 -18.15 -14.15
C ASP A 116 7.10 -16.63 -13.87
N ILE A 117 5.89 -16.13 -13.57
CA ILE A 117 5.59 -14.72 -13.34
C ILE A 117 4.90 -14.55 -11.97
N PRO A 118 5.64 -14.25 -10.88
CA PRO A 118 5.09 -14.15 -9.53
C PRO A 118 3.91 -13.17 -9.40
N SER A 119 3.92 -12.07 -10.15
CA SER A 119 2.83 -11.10 -10.17
C SER A 119 1.52 -11.64 -10.74
N TYR A 120 1.56 -12.70 -11.54
CA TYR A 120 0.39 -13.37 -12.10
C TYR A 120 -0.20 -14.45 -11.16
N MET A 121 0.55 -14.92 -10.18
CA MET A 121 0.14 -15.99 -9.26
C MET A 121 -1.20 -15.72 -8.58
N ASN A 122 -1.38 -14.54 -8.01
CA ASN A 122 -2.64 -14.18 -7.34
C ASN A 122 -3.82 -14.09 -8.32
N THR A 123 -3.58 -13.63 -9.53
CA THR A 123 -4.59 -13.62 -10.59
C THR A 123 -5.00 -15.03 -10.98
N PHE A 124 -4.03 -15.94 -11.16
CA PHE A 124 -4.30 -17.34 -11.45
C PHE A 124 -5.08 -18.02 -10.32
N LYS A 125 -4.64 -17.88 -9.07
CA LYS A 125 -5.33 -18.43 -7.89
C LYS A 125 -6.78 -17.97 -7.81
N ARG A 126 -7.03 -16.69 -8.00
CA ARG A 126 -8.35 -16.09 -7.89
C ARG A 126 -9.27 -16.49 -9.05
N LEU A 127 -8.81 -16.34 -10.29
CA LEU A 127 -9.67 -16.50 -11.48
C LEU A 127 -9.76 -17.93 -11.99
N HIS A 128 -8.79 -18.80 -11.68
CA HIS A 128 -8.75 -20.18 -12.17
C HIS A 128 -8.90 -21.23 -11.07
N LEU A 129 -8.55 -20.90 -9.83
CA LEU A 129 -8.68 -21.81 -8.69
C LEU A 129 -9.74 -21.37 -7.69
N ASN A 130 -10.35 -20.21 -7.91
CA ASN A 130 -11.37 -19.59 -7.06
C ASN A 130 -10.94 -19.44 -5.59
N LEU A 131 -9.64 -19.20 -5.38
CA LEU A 131 -9.07 -18.98 -4.06
C LEU A 131 -9.07 -17.49 -3.71
N TRP A 132 -9.53 -17.18 -2.50
CA TRP A 132 -9.43 -15.83 -1.96
C TRP A 132 -7.96 -15.51 -1.70
N THR A 133 -7.40 -14.71 -2.56
CA THR A 133 -6.06 -14.17 -2.33
C THR A 133 -6.23 -12.89 -1.52
N GLU A 134 -5.40 -12.71 -0.50
CA GLU A 134 -5.25 -11.37 0.04
C GLU A 134 -4.71 -10.52 -1.10
N ASN A 135 -5.42 -9.41 -1.35
CA ASN A 135 -5.01 -8.55 -2.44
C ASN A 135 -3.56 -8.25 -2.21
N GLU A 136 -2.88 -8.33 -3.30
CA GLU A 136 -1.83 -7.41 -3.51
C GLU A 136 -0.54 -8.11 -3.84
N ILE A 137 -0.17 -7.83 -4.99
CA ILE A 137 1.24 -7.66 -5.26
C ILE A 137 1.68 -6.66 -4.19
N LYS A 138 2.10 -7.18 -3.02
CA LYS A 138 2.84 -6.36 -2.06
C LYS A 138 3.92 -5.72 -2.89
N TRP A 139 3.98 -4.41 -2.89
CA TRP A 139 5.03 -3.71 -3.63
C TRP A 139 6.41 -4.27 -3.27
N MET A 140 6.62 -4.58 -1.98
CA MET A 140 7.87 -5.12 -1.47
C MET A 140 7.59 -6.23 -0.45
N GLY A 141 8.29 -7.35 -0.56
CA GLY A 141 8.26 -8.42 0.42
C GLY A 141 9.00 -8.03 1.71
N ASP A 142 8.56 -8.60 2.82
CA ASP A 142 9.22 -8.40 4.12
C ASP A 142 10.67 -8.89 4.12
N LYS A 143 10.92 -9.98 3.39
CA LYS A 143 12.27 -10.56 3.27
C LYS A 143 13.23 -9.61 2.56
N GLU A 144 12.83 -9.07 1.40
CA GLU A 144 13.64 -8.15 0.60
C GLU A 144 13.97 -6.88 1.39
N TRP A 145 12.98 -6.35 2.15
CA TRP A 145 13.19 -5.21 3.02
C TRP A 145 14.17 -5.53 4.15
N MET A 146 13.98 -6.65 4.88
CA MET A 146 14.82 -7.02 6.02
C MET A 146 16.25 -7.41 5.62
N GLU A 147 16.47 -7.85 4.38
CA GLU A 147 17.82 -8.07 3.85
C GLU A 147 18.64 -6.78 3.68
N CYS A 148 17.97 -5.61 3.76
CA CYS A 148 18.60 -4.29 3.75
C CYS A 148 18.85 -3.72 5.17
N GLU A 149 18.56 -4.48 6.24
CA GLU A 149 18.82 -4.05 7.61
C GLU A 149 20.31 -4.06 7.91
N GLY A 150 20.79 -2.99 8.61
CA GLY A 150 22.17 -2.90 9.03
C GLY A 150 22.46 -1.63 9.84
N GLU A 151 23.67 -1.53 10.36
CA GLU A 151 24.10 -0.37 11.13
C GLU A 151 24.30 0.85 10.24
N LEU A 152 23.63 1.95 10.57
CA LEU A 152 23.76 3.19 9.81
C LEU A 152 25.11 3.90 10.04
N GLY A 153 25.80 3.60 11.13
CA GLY A 153 27.03 4.29 11.53
C GLY A 153 26.80 5.74 11.94
N ASP A 154 27.88 6.52 12.06
CA ASP A 154 27.78 7.95 12.35
C ASP A 154 27.51 8.74 11.06
N LEU A 155 26.34 9.35 11.00
CA LEU A 155 25.88 10.19 9.87
C LEU A 155 26.04 11.69 10.16
N SER A 156 26.63 12.09 11.30
CA SER A 156 26.79 13.49 11.68
C SER A 156 27.59 14.27 10.63
N ASN A 157 27.11 15.48 10.30
CA ASN A 157 27.65 16.36 9.26
C ASN A 157 27.64 15.79 7.83
N MET A 158 26.95 14.67 7.58
CA MET A 158 26.78 14.14 6.22
C MET A 158 25.67 14.86 5.48
N GLU A 159 25.79 14.92 4.18
CA GLU A 159 24.75 15.43 3.28
C GLU A 159 23.58 14.47 3.23
N CYS A 160 22.37 15.03 3.26
CA CYS A 160 21.13 14.25 3.18
C CYS A 160 19.99 15.05 2.57
N TRP A 161 19.00 14.34 2.11
CA TRP A 161 17.76 14.90 1.56
C TRP A 161 16.58 14.42 2.42
N GLY A 162 15.64 15.32 2.62
CA GLY A 162 14.46 15.09 3.46
C GLY A 162 13.20 14.89 2.66
N GLY A 163 12.29 14.07 3.18
CA GLY A 163 10.90 14.02 2.72
C GLY A 163 9.96 14.14 3.90
N LEU A 164 8.95 14.98 3.77
CA LEU A 164 7.98 15.28 4.81
C LEU A 164 6.57 14.96 4.32
N ASP A 165 5.92 14.00 4.97
CA ASP A 165 4.51 13.68 4.77
C ASP A 165 3.72 14.07 6.01
N LEU A 166 2.92 15.13 5.89
CA LEU A 166 2.17 15.73 7.00
C LEU A 166 0.80 15.08 7.15
N ALA A 167 0.54 14.59 8.35
CA ALA A 167 -0.78 14.10 8.72
C ALA A 167 -1.75 15.24 8.97
N THR A 168 -2.98 15.12 8.48
CA THR A 168 -4.05 16.08 8.83
C THR A 168 -4.60 15.80 10.23
N THR A 169 -5.28 14.67 10.47
CA THR A 169 -5.87 14.35 11.77
C THR A 169 -5.74 12.89 12.20
N ARG A 170 -5.67 11.97 11.25
CA ARG A 170 -5.74 10.52 11.52
C ARG A 170 -4.51 9.74 11.11
N ASP A 171 -3.58 10.35 10.36
CA ASP A 171 -2.39 9.70 9.82
C ASP A 171 -1.17 9.96 10.72
N ILE A 172 -0.06 9.29 10.41
CA ILE A 172 1.23 9.50 11.05
C ILE A 172 1.95 10.62 10.29
N THR A 173 2.46 11.63 10.98
CA THR A 173 3.40 12.53 10.33
C THR A 173 4.75 11.84 10.22
N ALA A 174 5.28 11.76 9.03
CA ALA A 174 6.57 11.14 8.76
C ALA A 174 7.57 12.16 8.20
N PHE A 175 8.75 12.18 8.77
CA PHE A 175 9.92 12.87 8.24
C PHE A 175 11.03 11.85 8.04
N VAL A 176 11.50 11.68 6.80
CA VAL A 176 12.51 10.69 6.46
C VAL A 176 13.71 11.39 5.86
N LEU A 177 14.90 11.09 6.38
CA LEU A 177 16.17 11.52 5.81
C LEU A 177 16.81 10.36 5.05
N ILE A 178 17.37 10.64 3.89
CA ILE A 178 18.21 9.73 3.13
C ILE A 178 19.61 10.31 3.00
N PHE A 179 20.61 9.45 3.16
CA PHE A 179 22.03 9.78 3.06
C PHE A 179 22.65 8.89 1.99
N ARG A 180 23.52 9.42 1.15
CA ARG A 180 24.30 8.60 0.21
C ARG A 180 25.71 8.42 0.75
N VAL A 181 26.06 7.19 1.11
CA VAL A 181 27.37 6.84 1.68
C VAL A 181 27.92 5.66 0.89
N ASP A 182 29.06 5.82 0.23
CA ASP A 182 29.73 4.75 -0.52
C ASP A 182 28.79 4.00 -1.49
N ASN A 183 27.97 4.75 -2.22
CA ASN A 183 26.94 4.25 -3.15
C ASN A 183 25.76 3.50 -2.50
N ILE A 184 25.67 3.48 -1.16
CA ILE A 184 24.51 2.93 -0.44
C ILE A 184 23.67 4.07 0.09
N PHE A 185 22.37 3.97 -0.08
CA PHE A 185 21.42 4.92 0.51
C PHE A 185 21.05 4.47 1.91
N LYS A 186 21.33 5.30 2.93
CA LYS A 186 20.95 5.05 4.31
C LYS A 186 19.69 5.82 4.66
N ILE A 187 18.68 5.12 5.18
CA ILE A 187 17.37 5.69 5.52
C ILE A 187 17.29 5.90 7.03
N LYS A 188 16.88 7.10 7.44
CA LYS A 188 16.63 7.42 8.85
C LYS A 188 15.24 8.07 9.01
N PRO A 189 14.21 7.29 9.42
CA PRO A 189 12.85 7.77 9.57
C PRO A 189 12.63 8.40 10.97
N TYR A 190 11.71 9.36 11.01
CA TYR A 190 11.18 9.98 12.22
C TYR A 190 9.65 10.04 12.09
N PHE A 191 8.95 9.47 13.05
CA PHE A 191 7.49 9.40 13.07
C PHE A 191 6.92 10.16 14.23
N PHE A 192 5.81 10.89 14.01
CA PHE A 192 5.16 11.72 15.03
C PHE A 192 3.68 11.39 15.11
N VAL A 193 3.17 11.24 16.35
CA VAL A 193 1.74 11.05 16.62
C VAL A 193 1.33 11.82 17.87
N PRO A 194 0.09 12.33 17.95
CA PRO A 194 -0.45 12.89 19.20
C PRO A 194 -0.55 11.80 20.27
N ARG A 195 -0.05 12.09 21.48
CA ARG A 195 -0.02 11.14 22.60
C ARG A 195 -1.40 10.66 23.02
N ASP A 196 -2.36 11.59 23.13
CA ASP A 196 -3.69 11.30 23.64
C ASP A 196 -4.48 10.32 22.75
N ASN A 197 -4.14 10.28 21.46
CA ASN A 197 -4.82 9.43 20.48
C ASN A 197 -4.05 8.12 20.18
N ALA A 198 -2.87 7.91 20.76
CA ALA A 198 -2.01 6.77 20.41
C ALA A 198 -2.68 5.42 20.69
N LYS A 199 -3.36 5.28 21.83
CA LYS A 199 -4.09 4.05 22.19
C LYS A 199 -5.26 3.77 21.25
N ALA A 200 -6.08 4.78 20.95
CA ALA A 200 -7.21 4.62 20.01
C ALA A 200 -6.73 4.30 18.58
N ARG A 201 -5.53 4.76 18.20
CA ARG A 201 -4.88 4.38 16.94
C ARG A 201 -4.42 2.94 16.96
N SER A 202 -3.85 2.45 18.08
CA SER A 202 -3.48 1.03 18.22
C SER A 202 -4.67 0.12 18.01
N ASP A 203 -5.81 0.43 18.62
CA ASP A 203 -7.04 -0.36 18.49
C ASP A 203 -7.60 -0.36 17.06
N ARG A 204 -7.47 0.76 16.35
CA ARG A 204 -7.96 0.91 14.97
C ARG A 204 -7.06 0.22 13.95
N ASP A 205 -5.74 0.45 14.05
CA ASP A 205 -4.77 0.06 13.02
C ASP A 205 -4.18 -1.34 13.32
N GLY A 206 -4.59 -1.99 14.43
CA GLY A 206 -4.18 -3.35 14.79
C GLY A 206 -2.69 -3.50 15.14
N VAL A 207 -2.02 -2.40 15.52
CA VAL A 207 -0.59 -2.37 15.87
C VAL A 207 -0.34 -1.59 17.16
N ASP A 208 0.70 -1.92 17.89
CA ASP A 208 0.96 -1.34 19.21
C ASP A 208 1.80 -0.05 19.14
N TYR A 209 1.12 1.08 18.88
CA TYR A 209 1.73 2.41 18.92
C TYR A 209 2.37 2.74 20.27
N MET A 210 1.78 2.25 21.37
CA MET A 210 2.30 2.54 22.71
C MET A 210 3.67 1.89 22.93
N SER A 211 3.83 0.66 22.45
CA SER A 211 5.13 -0.02 22.45
C SER A 211 6.15 0.73 21.59
N TRP A 212 5.79 1.13 20.37
CA TRP A 212 6.68 1.90 19.50
C TRP A 212 7.08 3.26 20.08
N ILE A 213 6.18 3.94 20.82
CA ILE A 213 6.48 5.17 21.52
C ILE A 213 7.47 4.89 22.68
N SER A 214 7.23 3.84 23.48
CA SER A 214 8.08 3.50 24.62
C SER A 214 9.50 3.10 24.21
N GLN A 215 9.63 2.50 23.01
CA GLN A 215 10.92 2.09 22.42
C GLN A 215 11.60 3.23 21.62
N GLY A 216 10.94 4.38 21.46
CA GLY A 216 11.48 5.53 20.73
C GLY A 216 11.38 5.46 19.21
N HIS A 217 10.63 4.49 18.65
CA HIS A 217 10.40 4.38 17.21
C HIS A 217 9.37 5.39 16.70
N ILE A 218 8.48 5.85 17.57
CA ILE A 218 7.55 6.96 17.31
C ILE A 218 7.74 8.03 18.38
N ILE A 219 7.76 9.28 17.98
CA ILE A 219 7.81 10.44 18.85
C ILE A 219 6.37 10.89 19.15
N ALA A 220 5.95 10.81 20.40
CA ALA A 220 4.65 11.29 20.83
C ALA A 220 4.71 12.80 21.10
N THR A 221 3.88 13.57 20.40
CA THR A 221 3.66 14.99 20.70
C THR A 221 2.56 15.16 21.75
N GLU A 222 2.55 16.27 22.48
CA GLU A 222 1.51 16.55 23.48
C GLU A 222 0.16 16.83 22.83
N GLY A 223 -0.93 16.47 23.52
CA GLY A 223 -2.31 16.73 23.13
C GLY A 223 -2.88 15.69 22.15
N ASN A 224 -4.02 16.06 21.56
CA ASN A 224 -4.84 15.20 20.69
C ASN A 224 -4.70 15.50 19.18
N VAL A 225 -3.94 16.54 18.82
CA VAL A 225 -3.61 16.92 17.44
C VAL A 225 -2.10 16.98 17.26
N THR A 226 -1.66 16.87 16.02
CA THR A 226 -0.22 16.93 15.69
C THR A 226 0.33 18.32 16.06
N ASP A 227 1.33 18.35 16.93
CA ASP A 227 2.02 19.59 17.31
C ASP A 227 3.13 19.90 16.30
N TYR A 228 2.82 20.80 15.37
CA TYR A 228 3.77 21.23 14.33
C TYR A 228 4.95 22.05 14.90
N SER A 229 4.79 22.72 16.04
CA SER A 229 5.90 23.44 16.70
C SER A 229 6.95 22.46 17.21
N PHE A 230 6.53 21.32 17.73
CA PHE A 230 7.43 20.25 18.13
C PHE A 230 8.17 19.65 16.93
N ILE A 231 7.46 19.38 15.82
CA ILE A 231 8.06 18.86 14.58
C ILE A 231 9.08 19.85 14.01
N ARG A 232 8.74 21.15 13.95
CA ARG A 232 9.65 22.24 13.56
C ARG A 232 10.94 22.21 14.39
N LYS A 233 10.81 22.17 15.72
CA LYS A 233 11.96 22.10 16.63
C LYS A 233 12.83 20.88 16.31
N LYS A 234 12.21 19.71 16.10
CA LYS A 234 12.93 18.48 15.80
C LYS A 234 13.67 18.55 14.47
N ILE A 235 13.05 19.07 13.41
CA ILE A 235 13.70 19.25 12.11
C ILE A 235 14.88 20.22 12.25
N ASN A 236 14.74 21.33 12.99
CA ASN A 236 15.82 22.29 13.24
C ASN A 236 16.98 21.69 14.08
N GLU A 237 16.68 20.78 15.01
CA GLU A 237 17.71 20.01 15.71
C GLU A 237 18.49 19.09 14.75
N LEU A 238 17.77 18.42 13.84
CA LEU A 238 18.36 17.54 12.84
C LEU A 238 19.19 18.32 11.81
N SER A 239 18.77 19.52 11.40
CA SER A 239 19.54 20.41 10.50
C SER A 239 20.86 20.90 11.12
N LYS A 240 20.95 20.93 12.45
CA LYS A 240 22.23 21.19 13.14
C LYS A 240 23.15 19.97 13.18
N LYS A 241 22.57 18.77 13.11
CA LYS A 241 23.31 17.51 13.18
C LYS A 241 23.74 17.01 11.80
N TYR A 242 22.90 17.22 10.79
CA TYR A 242 23.08 16.75 9.43
C TYR A 242 23.07 17.92 8.45
N ARG A 243 23.69 17.75 7.30
CA ARG A 243 23.66 18.75 6.22
C ARG A 243 22.47 18.47 5.31
N ILE A 244 21.28 18.90 5.73
CA ILE A 244 20.05 18.72 4.94
C ILE A 244 20.09 19.70 3.76
N GLN A 245 20.17 19.17 2.54
CA GLN A 245 20.25 19.96 1.30
C GLN A 245 18.88 20.54 0.94
N SER A 246 17.87 19.69 0.94
CA SER A 246 16.48 20.08 0.68
C SER A 246 15.51 19.14 1.37
N ILE A 247 14.26 19.58 1.54
CA ILE A 247 13.16 18.79 2.12
C ILE A 247 11.95 18.87 1.20
N ALA A 248 11.61 17.73 0.55
CA ALA A 248 10.38 17.63 -0.22
C ALA A 248 9.16 17.53 0.69
N TYR A 249 8.07 18.20 0.29
CA TYR A 249 6.78 18.11 0.97
C TYR A 249 5.62 18.10 -0.05
N ASP A 250 4.47 17.52 0.35
CA ASP A 250 3.29 17.57 -0.51
C ASP A 250 2.77 19.02 -0.63
N ARG A 251 2.82 19.57 -1.84
CA ARG A 251 2.40 20.95 -2.12
C ARG A 251 0.95 21.26 -1.74
N TRP A 252 0.08 20.27 -1.69
CA TRP A 252 -1.32 20.43 -1.29
C TRP A 252 -1.51 20.51 0.22
N ASN A 253 -0.52 20.04 0.98
CA ASN A 253 -0.46 20.11 2.44
C ASN A 253 0.51 21.23 2.91
N ALA A 254 0.70 22.28 2.10
CA ALA A 254 1.50 23.44 2.51
C ALA A 254 0.87 24.06 3.77
N SER A 255 1.46 23.73 4.91
CA SER A 255 1.01 24.14 6.22
C SER A 255 1.85 25.33 6.73
N GLN A 256 1.41 25.93 7.82
CA GLN A 256 2.19 26.94 8.54
C GLN A 256 3.59 26.40 8.89
N LEU A 257 3.72 25.09 9.17
CA LEU A 257 5.01 24.44 9.43
C LEU A 257 6.03 24.65 8.30
N VAL A 258 5.60 24.53 7.04
CA VAL A 258 6.49 24.74 5.87
C VAL A 258 6.96 26.18 5.82
N ILE A 259 6.07 27.15 6.01
CA ILE A 259 6.40 28.58 6.05
C ILE A 259 7.41 28.86 7.18
N ASP A 260 7.18 28.29 8.33
CA ASP A 260 8.05 28.46 9.51
C ASP A 260 9.43 27.84 9.29
N LEU A 261 9.51 26.65 8.65
CA LEU A 261 10.79 26.01 8.32
C LEU A 261 11.57 26.81 7.26
N ILE A 262 10.91 27.39 6.26
CA ILE A 262 11.55 28.32 5.30
C ILE A 262 12.10 29.55 6.07
N GLY A 263 11.31 30.09 7.00
CA GLY A 263 11.75 31.19 7.85
C GLY A 263 12.96 30.84 8.75
N ASP A 264 13.12 29.58 9.10
CA ASP A 264 14.29 29.05 9.85
C ASP A 264 15.50 28.77 8.95
N GLY A 265 15.37 28.92 7.64
CA GLY A 265 16.44 28.72 6.65
C GLY A 265 16.47 27.32 6.02
N ALA A 266 15.44 26.50 6.20
CA ALA A 266 15.34 25.23 5.52
C ALA A 266 14.99 25.41 4.03
N ASN A 267 15.68 24.65 3.17
CA ASN A 267 15.32 24.58 1.75
C ASN A 267 14.15 23.61 1.57
N MET A 268 12.94 24.14 1.36
CA MET A 268 11.71 23.38 1.24
C MET A 268 11.25 23.30 -0.22
N SER A 269 11.06 22.09 -0.75
CA SER A 269 10.71 21.82 -2.14
C SER A 269 9.29 21.24 -2.26
N PRO A 270 8.37 21.92 -2.96
CA PRO A 270 7.02 21.42 -3.13
C PRO A 270 6.96 20.30 -4.18
N LEU A 271 6.55 19.09 -3.79
CA LEU A 271 6.44 17.93 -4.67
C LEU A 271 4.98 17.58 -4.94
N GLY A 272 4.65 17.27 -6.19
CA GLY A 272 3.32 16.77 -6.57
C GLY A 272 3.18 15.28 -6.23
N GLN A 273 1.97 14.85 -5.85
CA GLN A 273 1.68 13.43 -5.52
C GLN A 273 1.17 12.63 -6.74
N GLY A 274 1.38 13.13 -7.95
CA GLY A 274 1.00 12.49 -9.21
C GLY A 274 2.06 11.52 -9.74
N PHE A 275 1.70 10.76 -10.77
CA PHE A 275 2.62 9.84 -11.46
C PHE A 275 3.87 10.53 -12.00
N ALA A 276 3.74 11.75 -12.54
CA ALA A 276 4.85 12.51 -13.08
C ALA A 276 5.96 12.77 -12.06
N SER A 277 5.60 13.01 -10.80
CA SER A 277 6.57 13.32 -9.73
C SER A 277 7.04 12.08 -8.97
N LEU A 278 6.15 11.09 -8.76
CA LEU A 278 6.45 9.95 -7.89
C LEU A 278 6.89 8.68 -8.61
N SER A 279 6.68 8.55 -9.94
CA SER A 279 6.96 7.27 -10.62
C SER A 279 8.46 6.95 -10.63
N ALA A 280 9.29 7.86 -11.04
CA ALA A 280 10.74 7.65 -11.10
C ALA A 280 11.35 7.33 -9.72
N PRO A 281 11.08 8.11 -8.63
CA PRO A 281 11.62 7.79 -7.32
C PRO A 281 11.02 6.53 -6.69
N THR A 282 9.76 6.14 -7.02
CA THR A 282 9.18 4.86 -6.60
C THR A 282 9.93 3.68 -7.22
N LYS A 283 10.16 3.73 -8.54
CA LYS A 283 10.95 2.69 -9.25
C LYS A 283 12.42 2.68 -8.77
N MET A 284 12.99 3.83 -8.44
CA MET A 284 14.33 3.91 -7.85
C MET A 284 14.37 3.22 -6.48
N MET A 285 13.44 3.50 -5.58
CA MET A 285 13.38 2.85 -4.27
C MET A 285 13.25 1.33 -4.39
N GLU A 286 12.40 0.85 -5.29
CA GLU A 286 12.26 -0.58 -5.57
C GLU A 286 13.59 -1.19 -6.04
N LYS A 287 14.25 -0.58 -7.01
CA LYS A 287 15.56 -1.01 -7.48
C LYS A 287 16.58 -1.07 -6.36
N LEU A 288 16.69 -0.02 -5.54
CA LEU A 288 17.65 0.07 -4.44
C LEU A 288 17.43 -1.03 -3.39
N ILE A 289 16.17 -1.39 -3.08
CA ILE A 289 15.85 -2.48 -2.16
C ILE A 289 16.26 -3.82 -2.78
N LEU A 290 15.87 -4.09 -4.03
CA LEU A 290 16.16 -5.36 -4.70
C LEU A 290 17.66 -5.57 -4.95
N SER A 291 18.42 -4.50 -5.24
CA SER A 291 19.89 -4.54 -5.40
C SER A 291 20.64 -4.46 -4.07
N LYS A 292 19.95 -4.27 -2.92
CA LYS A 292 20.56 -4.07 -1.59
C LYS A 292 21.51 -2.86 -1.54
N GLU A 293 21.18 -1.85 -2.32
CA GLU A 293 21.88 -0.56 -2.34
C GLU A 293 21.22 0.46 -1.38
N ILE A 294 20.27 0.01 -0.55
CA ILE A 294 19.63 0.77 0.52
C ILE A 294 19.87 0.10 1.86
N GLN A 295 20.01 0.85 2.93
CA GLN A 295 20.22 0.34 4.27
C GLN A 295 19.37 1.11 5.29
N HIS A 296 18.80 0.40 6.26
CA HIS A 296 17.99 0.95 7.34
C HIS A 296 18.31 0.28 8.68
N ASP A 297 17.94 0.92 9.80
CA ASP A 297 18.21 0.47 11.18
C ASP A 297 17.15 -0.50 11.74
N GLY A 298 16.36 -1.14 10.90
CA GLY A 298 15.33 -2.09 11.33
C GLY A 298 14.10 -1.44 12.00
N ASN A 299 13.85 -0.14 11.79
CA ASN A 299 12.71 0.55 12.39
C ASN A 299 11.39 -0.19 12.13
N PRO A 300 10.67 -0.69 13.18
CA PRO A 300 9.49 -1.52 13.01
C PRO A 300 8.29 -0.78 12.41
N VAL A 301 8.20 0.54 12.59
CA VAL A 301 7.14 1.37 11.99
C VAL A 301 7.34 1.44 10.48
N MET A 302 8.57 1.67 10.02
CA MET A 302 8.89 1.70 8.59
C MET A 302 8.67 0.32 7.95
N ARG A 303 9.10 -0.77 8.63
CA ARG A 303 8.85 -2.14 8.18
C ARG A 303 7.35 -2.43 8.01
N TRP A 304 6.53 -2.05 9.00
CA TRP A 304 5.08 -2.17 8.92
C TRP A 304 4.51 -1.38 7.74
N MET A 305 4.96 -0.14 7.54
CA MET A 305 4.51 0.70 6.43
C MET A 305 4.90 0.15 5.06
N ILE A 306 6.10 -0.39 4.89
CA ILE A 306 6.53 -1.07 3.64
C ILE A 306 5.60 -2.23 3.30
N GLY A 307 5.23 -3.04 4.30
CA GLY A 307 4.31 -4.16 4.12
C GLY A 307 2.88 -3.76 3.72
N ASN A 308 2.50 -2.49 3.92
CA ASN A 308 1.17 -1.97 3.60
C ASN A 308 1.07 -1.33 2.21
N VAL A 309 2.21 -1.02 1.58
CA VAL A 309 2.20 -0.28 0.31
C VAL A 309 1.57 -1.07 -0.82
N GLN A 310 0.61 -0.42 -1.48
CA GLN A 310 0.08 -0.82 -2.77
C GLN A 310 0.38 0.25 -3.80
N LEU A 311 0.73 -0.21 -4.99
CA LEU A 311 0.98 0.70 -6.09
C LEU A 311 -0.29 0.99 -6.90
N GLU A 312 -0.41 2.21 -7.34
CA GLU A 312 -1.17 2.57 -8.52
C GLU A 312 -0.25 2.50 -9.73
N ILE A 313 -0.73 1.85 -10.80
CA ILE A 313 -0.01 1.74 -12.07
C ILE A 313 -0.93 2.30 -13.15
N ASP A 314 -0.42 3.20 -13.97
CA ASP A 314 -1.15 3.74 -15.11
C ASP A 314 -0.89 2.93 -16.40
N ALA A 315 -1.57 3.31 -17.49
CA ALA A 315 -1.45 2.62 -18.77
C ALA A 315 -0.05 2.74 -19.41
N ALA A 316 0.77 3.69 -18.96
CA ALA A 316 2.15 3.90 -19.41
C ALA A 316 3.18 3.24 -18.46
N ASP A 317 2.73 2.36 -17.57
CA ASP A 317 3.56 1.69 -16.57
C ASP A 317 4.25 2.66 -15.60
N ASN A 318 3.63 3.79 -15.30
CA ASN A 318 4.08 4.64 -14.22
C ASN A 318 3.55 4.12 -12.88
N HIS A 319 4.41 4.03 -11.90
CA HIS A 319 4.12 3.49 -10.57
C HIS A 319 4.13 4.59 -9.52
N LYS A 320 3.18 4.58 -8.60
CA LYS A 320 3.22 5.41 -7.40
C LYS A 320 2.57 4.73 -6.21
N PRO A 321 2.99 4.98 -4.96
CA PRO A 321 2.29 4.48 -3.80
C PRO A 321 0.88 5.09 -3.71
N SER A 322 -0.11 4.29 -3.34
CA SER A 322 -1.51 4.71 -3.24
C SER A 322 -2.03 4.62 -1.82
N LYS A 323 -2.17 5.75 -1.13
CA LYS A 323 -2.82 5.80 0.20
C LYS A 323 -4.27 5.30 0.16
N LYS A 324 -4.94 5.40 -0.99
CA LYS A 324 -6.33 4.95 -1.17
C LYS A 324 -6.44 3.42 -1.28
N LYS A 325 -5.48 2.79 -1.93
CA LYS A 325 -5.45 1.32 -2.12
C LYS A 325 -4.80 0.61 -0.94
N SER A 326 -3.83 1.24 -0.29
CA SER A 326 -3.13 0.69 0.89
C SER A 326 -4.10 0.53 2.05
N LYS A 327 -4.08 -0.63 2.70
CA LYS A 327 -5.00 -0.96 3.80
C LYS A 327 -4.73 -0.12 5.04
N GLU A 328 -3.46 0.11 5.33
CA GLU A 328 -2.97 0.80 6.50
C GLU A 328 -2.01 1.93 6.09
N LYS A 329 -1.35 2.55 7.07
CA LYS A 329 -0.49 3.71 6.88
C LYS A 329 0.75 3.39 6.06
N ILE A 330 1.11 4.32 5.16
CA ILE A 330 2.30 4.26 4.30
C ILE A 330 3.11 5.57 4.31
N ASP A 331 2.82 6.46 5.26
CA ASP A 331 3.32 7.84 5.29
C ASP A 331 4.85 7.90 5.28
N GLY A 332 5.52 6.99 5.99
CA GLY A 332 6.99 6.89 5.99
C GLY A 332 7.57 6.50 4.63
N VAL A 333 6.88 5.64 3.90
CA VAL A 333 7.32 5.22 2.56
C VAL A 333 7.13 6.37 1.57
N VAL A 334 6.01 7.07 1.64
CA VAL A 334 5.76 8.27 0.82
C VAL A 334 6.82 9.33 1.11
N ALA A 335 7.12 9.61 2.38
CA ALA A 335 8.18 10.55 2.77
C ALA A 335 9.56 10.12 2.26
N CYS A 336 9.90 8.81 2.31
CA CYS A 336 11.15 8.30 1.77
C CYS A 336 11.25 8.49 0.24
N ILE A 337 10.16 8.20 -0.49
CA ILE A 337 10.08 8.41 -1.94
C ILE A 337 10.22 9.91 -2.28
N CYS A 338 9.62 10.79 -1.48
CA CYS A 338 9.79 12.23 -1.64
C CYS A 338 11.26 12.68 -1.44
N ALA A 339 11.96 12.12 -0.44
CA ALA A 339 13.38 12.39 -0.24
C ALA A 339 14.25 11.91 -1.41
N LEU A 340 13.93 10.72 -1.98
CA LEU A 340 14.58 10.23 -3.20
C LEU A 340 14.32 11.11 -4.42
N ALA A 341 13.12 11.70 -4.54
CA ALA A 341 12.80 12.63 -5.61
C ALA A 341 13.70 13.88 -5.57
N GLU A 342 13.95 14.43 -4.37
CA GLU A 342 14.85 15.55 -4.18
C GLU A 342 16.29 15.20 -4.58
N TYR A 343 16.79 14.07 -4.09
CA TYR A 343 18.10 13.58 -4.48
C TYR A 343 18.25 13.48 -6.01
N MET A 344 17.26 12.90 -6.69
CA MET A 344 17.27 12.72 -8.14
C MET A 344 17.20 14.07 -8.89
N SER A 345 16.48 15.06 -8.37
CA SER A 345 16.36 16.38 -8.96
C SER A 345 17.71 17.11 -8.91
N GLU A 346 18.41 17.04 -7.79
CA GLU A 346 19.72 17.69 -7.61
C GLU A 346 20.82 17.03 -8.49
N GLU A 347 20.81 15.70 -8.65
CA GLU A 347 21.72 15.01 -9.60
C GLU A 347 21.50 15.48 -11.04
N GLN A 348 20.23 15.68 -11.46
CA GLN A 348 19.92 16.17 -12.81
C GLN A 348 20.35 17.62 -13.05
N GLU A 349 20.28 18.46 -12.02
CA GLU A 349 20.75 19.86 -12.10
C GLU A 349 22.28 19.92 -12.14
N GLY A 350 22.99 19.02 -11.46
CA GLY A 350 24.46 18.92 -11.44
C GLY A 350 25.07 18.41 -12.76
N ASP A 351 24.31 17.62 -13.53
CA ASP A 351 24.72 17.09 -14.86
C ASP A 351 24.19 17.94 -16.03
N SER A 352 23.97 19.22 -15.83
CA SER A 352 23.50 20.11 -16.89
C SER A 352 24.40 20.02 -18.11
N VAL A 353 23.83 19.65 -19.29
CA VAL A 353 24.50 19.50 -20.58
C VAL A 353 25.21 20.82 -21.03
N TYR A 354 24.90 21.92 -20.34
CA TYR A 354 25.51 23.24 -20.61
C TYR A 354 26.88 23.42 -19.98
N ASP A 355 27.24 22.64 -18.94
CA ASP A 355 28.57 22.72 -18.31
C ASP A 355 29.68 22.05 -19.15
N ASN A 356 29.31 21.13 -20.05
CA ASN A 356 30.24 20.42 -20.93
C ASN A 356 30.26 20.89 -22.39
N ARG A 357 29.44 21.86 -22.80
CA ARG A 357 29.48 22.45 -24.13
C ARG A 357 29.89 23.94 -24.02
N GLY A 358 31.17 24.21 -24.26
CA GLY A 358 31.63 25.59 -24.45
C GLY A 358 30.76 26.31 -25.46
N LEU A 359 30.50 27.61 -25.23
CA LEU A 359 29.79 28.52 -26.14
C LEU A 359 30.33 28.39 -27.57
N LEU A 360 29.54 27.83 -28.49
CA LEU A 360 29.74 27.96 -29.90
C LEU A 360 29.36 29.41 -30.29
N ILE A 361 30.35 30.30 -30.38
CA ILE A 361 30.19 31.59 -31.02
C ILE A 361 30.27 31.33 -32.54
N LEU A 362 29.14 31.51 -33.24
CA LEU A 362 29.07 31.57 -34.69
C LEU A 362 29.44 32.97 -35.18
#